data_e94b0e05c80aca28703c24ebc5d68d49
#
_entry.id   e94b0e05c80aca28703c24ebc5d68d49
#
_cell.length_a   1.000
_cell.length_b   1.000
_cell.length_c   1.000
_cell.angle_alpha   90.00
_cell.angle_beta   90.00
_cell.angle_gamma   90.00
#
_symmetry.space_group_name_H-M   'P 1'
#
loop_
_entity.id
_entity.type
_entity.pdbx_description
1 polymer ?
#
loop_
_entity_poly.entity_id
_entity_poly.type
_entity_poly.pdbx_seq_one_letter_code
_entity_poly.pdbx_strand_id
1 'polypeptide(L)'
;MNIKPSTLLFVPGNQEKMLEKAKEKNVYDKLIKQDIITYLSTEVFNFDYFISADVFIYIGDLSDVFRLIKSRNKTGGKLAFSTENYEGDSFFLEKSGRYSHSKKYIEGLCNEFGYNLRLFEKQPLRKDKNQYINGGIYLLEF
;
A
#
# COMPACT_ATOMS: atom_id res chain seq x y z
N MET A 1 -1.71 -6.58 30.32
CA MET A 1 -1.79 -7.58 29.24
C MET A 1 -0.84 -7.17 28.12
N ASN A 2 0.23 -7.91 27.92
CA ASN A 2 1.18 -7.64 26.84
C ASN A 2 0.61 -8.21 25.54
N ILE A 3 -0.02 -7.35 24.74
CA ILE A 3 -0.41 -7.73 23.39
C ILE A 3 0.84 -7.62 22.51
N LYS A 4 1.38 -8.75 22.12
CA LYS A 4 2.48 -8.79 21.16
C LYS A 4 1.94 -8.31 19.81
N PRO A 5 2.52 -7.27 19.19
CA PRO A 5 2.09 -6.85 17.87
C PRO A 5 2.30 -8.00 16.87
N SER A 6 1.27 -8.34 16.14
CA SER A 6 1.35 -9.28 15.02
C SER A 6 1.81 -8.55 13.77
N THR A 7 2.85 -9.04 13.14
CA THR A 7 3.37 -8.50 11.89
C THR A 7 3.16 -9.51 10.77
N LEU A 8 2.37 -9.12 9.80
CA LEU A 8 2.06 -9.90 8.62
C LEU A 8 2.72 -9.25 7.41
N LEU A 9 3.58 -10.00 6.72
CA LEU A 9 4.17 -9.54 5.47
C LEU A 9 3.41 -10.14 4.29
N PHE A 10 3.05 -9.28 3.37
CA PHE A 10 2.41 -9.61 2.11
C PHE A 10 3.42 -9.54 0.98
N VAL A 11 3.61 -10.62 0.24
CA VAL A 11 4.54 -10.68 -0.88
C VAL A 11 3.76 -10.94 -2.16
N PRO A 12 3.77 -10.01 -3.14
CA PRO A 12 3.06 -10.20 -4.40
C PRO A 12 3.63 -11.38 -5.21
N GLY A 13 2.74 -12.15 -5.78
CA GLY A 13 2.85 -13.26 -6.74
C GLY A 13 4.21 -13.95 -6.94
N ASN A 14 5.13 -13.40 -7.71
CA ASN A 14 6.33 -14.09 -8.18
C ASN A 14 7.62 -13.73 -7.42
N GLN A 15 7.52 -13.22 -6.20
CA GLN A 15 8.64 -12.71 -5.41
C GLN A 15 9.20 -13.74 -4.41
N GLU A 16 9.54 -14.96 -4.89
CA GLU A 16 10.06 -16.01 -4.00
C GLU A 16 11.33 -15.61 -3.26
N LYS A 17 12.25 -14.93 -3.94
CA LYS A 17 13.49 -14.45 -3.31
C LYS A 17 13.22 -13.44 -2.20
N MET A 18 12.21 -12.60 -2.36
CA MET A 18 11.79 -11.65 -1.32
C MET A 18 11.20 -12.38 -0.13
N LEU A 19 10.40 -13.43 -0.38
CA LEU A 19 9.83 -14.28 0.66
C LEU A 19 10.93 -15.01 1.46
N GLU A 20 11.93 -15.57 0.78
CA GLU A 20 13.09 -16.22 1.42
C GLU A 20 13.86 -15.25 2.32
N LYS A 21 14.18 -14.05 1.82
CA LYS A 21 14.84 -13.02 2.61
C LYS A 21 14.01 -12.57 3.81
N ALA A 22 12.70 -12.50 3.66
CA ALA A 22 11.80 -12.19 4.76
C ALA A 22 11.80 -13.27 5.84
N LYS A 23 11.83 -14.54 5.45
CA LYS A 23 11.98 -15.68 6.37
C LYS A 23 13.28 -15.61 7.16
N GLU A 24 14.39 -15.29 6.50
CA GLU A 24 15.71 -15.16 7.12
C GLU A 24 15.72 -14.09 8.22
N LYS A 25 15.01 -13.00 8.03
CA LYS A 25 14.91 -11.92 9.01
C LYS A 25 14.16 -12.30 10.29
N ASN A 26 13.27 -13.28 10.21
CA ASN A 26 12.49 -13.81 11.34
C ASN A 26 11.80 -12.74 12.20
N VAL A 27 11.30 -11.68 11.56
CA VAL A 27 10.60 -10.56 12.21
C VAL A 27 9.11 -10.55 11.95
N TYR A 28 8.64 -11.42 11.05
CA TYR A 28 7.23 -11.50 10.64
C TYR A 28 6.58 -12.72 11.28
N ASP A 29 5.39 -12.56 11.83
CA ASP A 29 4.62 -13.66 12.39
C ASP A 29 4.00 -14.54 11.31
N LYS A 30 3.68 -13.98 10.18
CA LYS A 30 3.12 -14.71 9.03
C LYS A 30 3.60 -14.10 7.71
N LEU A 31 3.97 -14.97 6.78
CA LEU A 31 4.32 -14.61 5.41
C LEU A 31 3.27 -15.17 4.47
N ILE A 32 2.74 -14.32 3.60
CA ILE A 32 1.69 -14.68 2.66
C ILE A 32 2.13 -14.36 1.25
N LYS A 33 2.12 -15.39 0.39
CA LYS A 33 2.36 -15.29 -1.04
C LYS A 33 1.02 -15.40 -1.76
N GLN A 34 0.38 -14.27 -2.01
CA GLN A 34 -0.93 -14.23 -2.65
C GLN A 34 -1.14 -12.86 -3.31
N ASP A 35 -2.03 -12.78 -4.28
CA ASP A 35 -2.51 -11.52 -4.81
C ASP A 35 -3.24 -10.72 -3.71
N ILE A 36 -2.95 -9.42 -3.65
CA ILE A 36 -3.44 -8.57 -2.57
C ILE A 36 -4.97 -8.45 -2.57
N ILE A 37 -5.59 -8.31 -3.72
CA ILE A 37 -7.05 -8.18 -3.82
C ILE A 37 -7.70 -9.48 -3.39
N THR A 38 -7.17 -10.62 -3.83
CA THR A 38 -7.66 -11.94 -3.42
C THR A 38 -7.57 -12.11 -1.92
N TYR A 39 -6.42 -11.79 -1.32
CA TYR A 39 -6.24 -11.87 0.13
C TYR A 39 -7.21 -10.97 0.88
N LEU A 40 -7.29 -9.70 0.50
CA LEU A 40 -8.19 -8.73 1.13
C LEU A 40 -9.67 -9.12 0.99
N SER A 41 -10.04 -9.84 -0.09
CA SER A 41 -11.41 -10.28 -0.33
C SER A 41 -11.82 -11.48 0.51
N THR A 42 -10.87 -12.32 0.91
CA THR A 42 -11.16 -13.61 1.59
C THR A 42 -10.99 -13.56 3.09
N GLU A 43 -10.26 -12.56 3.62
CA GLU A 43 -9.93 -12.48 5.03
C GLU A 43 -10.71 -11.36 5.73
N VAL A 44 -10.81 -11.48 7.05
CA VAL A 44 -11.28 -10.42 7.95
C VAL A 44 -10.13 -10.06 8.87
N PHE A 45 -9.91 -8.77 9.05
CA PHE A 45 -8.76 -8.25 9.77
C PHE A 45 -9.15 -7.56 11.07
N ASN A 46 -8.17 -7.41 11.92
CA ASN A 46 -8.23 -6.53 13.10
C ASN A 46 -6.86 -5.90 13.32
N PHE A 47 -6.39 -5.15 12.31
CA PHE A 47 -5.11 -4.48 12.35
C PHE A 47 -5.27 -3.00 12.67
N ASP A 48 -4.36 -2.46 13.46
CA ASP A 48 -4.28 -1.02 13.73
C ASP A 48 -3.57 -0.28 12.61
N TYR A 49 -2.66 -0.96 11.90
CA TYR A 49 -1.84 -0.36 10.84
C TYR A 49 -1.74 -1.27 9.63
N PHE A 50 -1.92 -0.66 8.46
CA PHE A 50 -1.59 -1.22 7.16
C PHE A 50 -0.47 -0.40 6.56
N ILE A 51 0.61 -1.05 6.15
CA ILE A 51 1.77 -0.37 5.56
C ILE A 51 2.08 -1.00 4.20
N SER A 52 2.17 -0.18 3.17
CA SER A 52 2.47 -0.61 1.81
C SER A 52 3.58 0.26 1.21
N ALA A 53 4.76 -0.31 1.07
CA ALA A 53 5.89 0.34 0.42
C ALA A 53 6.19 -0.36 -0.90
N ASP A 54 6.25 0.41 -2.00
CA ASP A 54 6.57 -0.09 -3.34
C ASP A 54 5.65 -1.21 -3.87
N VAL A 55 4.40 -1.25 -3.46
CA VAL A 55 3.39 -2.22 -3.91
C VAL A 55 2.33 -1.57 -4.79
N PHE A 56 1.82 -0.43 -4.41
CA PHE A 56 0.72 0.23 -5.13
C PHE A 56 1.13 0.72 -6.52
N ILE A 57 2.42 0.87 -6.76
CA ILE A 57 2.96 1.18 -8.09
C ILE A 57 2.70 0.07 -9.14
N TYR A 58 2.31 -1.11 -8.71
CA TYR A 58 1.91 -2.21 -9.61
C TYR A 58 0.39 -2.32 -9.77
N ILE A 59 -0.36 -1.45 -9.13
CA ILE A 59 -1.83 -1.41 -9.16
C ILE A 59 -2.26 -0.04 -9.65
N GLY A 60 -3.01 0.02 -10.74
CA GLY A 60 -3.53 1.29 -11.26
C GLY A 60 -4.70 1.79 -10.42
N ASP A 61 -5.82 1.14 -10.51
CA ASP A 61 -7.02 1.48 -9.74
C ASP A 61 -6.93 0.91 -8.32
N LEU A 62 -6.85 1.80 -7.33
CA LEU A 62 -6.75 1.44 -5.92
C LEU A 62 -8.11 1.36 -5.21
N SER A 63 -9.21 1.53 -5.92
CA SER A 63 -10.55 1.55 -5.34
C SER A 63 -10.86 0.29 -4.53
N ASP A 64 -10.57 -0.88 -5.08
CA ASP A 64 -10.82 -2.16 -4.39
C ASP A 64 -9.93 -2.33 -3.15
N VAL A 65 -8.68 -1.91 -3.21
CA VAL A 65 -7.77 -1.96 -2.05
C VAL A 65 -8.33 -1.11 -0.92
N PHE A 66 -8.71 0.13 -1.20
CA PHE A 66 -9.26 1.05 -0.20
C PHE A 66 -10.58 0.55 0.38
N ARG A 67 -11.48 0.11 -0.49
CA ARG A 67 -12.77 -0.43 -0.09
C ARG A 67 -12.62 -1.67 0.81
N LEU A 68 -11.78 -2.61 0.41
CA LEU A 68 -11.59 -3.88 1.11
C LEU A 68 -10.89 -3.70 2.46
N ILE A 69 -9.83 -2.90 2.53
CA ILE A 69 -9.14 -2.63 3.80
C ILE A 69 -10.14 -2.10 4.84
N LYS A 70 -10.92 -1.12 4.48
CA LYS A 70 -11.89 -0.53 5.41
C LYS A 70 -13.04 -1.46 5.76
N SER A 71 -13.62 -2.13 4.76
CA SER A 71 -14.79 -2.99 4.98
C SER A 71 -14.45 -4.31 5.68
N ARG A 72 -13.23 -4.81 5.51
CA ARG A 72 -12.80 -6.11 6.06
C ARG A 72 -12.08 -5.99 7.40
N ASN A 73 -11.60 -4.81 7.77
CA ASN A 73 -11.00 -4.57 9.07
C ASN A 73 -12.11 -4.32 10.11
N LYS A 74 -12.08 -5.04 11.22
CA LYS A 74 -13.14 -5.01 12.25
C LYS A 74 -13.25 -3.67 12.96
N THR A 75 -12.11 -2.99 13.10
CA THR A 75 -12.02 -1.68 13.77
C THR A 75 -11.41 -0.67 12.83
N GLY A 76 -11.49 0.60 13.17
CA GLY A 76 -10.74 1.65 12.48
C GLY A 76 -9.23 1.39 12.56
N GLY A 77 -8.50 1.98 11.64
CA GLY A 77 -7.05 1.82 11.56
C GLY A 77 -6.41 2.92 10.74
N LYS A 78 -5.13 2.72 10.44
CA LYS A 78 -4.34 3.65 9.61
C LYS A 78 -3.72 2.90 8.43
N LEU A 79 -3.69 3.58 7.29
CA LEU A 79 -3.05 3.10 6.07
C LEU A 79 -1.93 4.06 5.69
N ALA A 80 -0.69 3.57 5.75
CA ALA A 80 0.48 4.28 5.30
C ALA A 80 1.01 3.64 4.03
N PHE A 81 1.27 4.42 2.99
CA PHE A 81 1.78 3.88 1.74
C PHE A 81 2.58 4.90 0.94
N SER A 82 3.39 4.40 0.04
CA SER A 82 4.08 5.18 -0.96
C SER A 82 3.62 4.78 -2.36
N THR A 83 3.60 5.74 -3.27
CA THR A 83 3.34 5.53 -4.69
C THR A 83 4.13 6.54 -5.51
N GLU A 84 4.39 6.24 -6.78
CA GLU A 84 4.95 7.25 -7.68
C GLU A 84 3.92 8.37 -7.87
N ASN A 85 4.37 9.61 -7.85
CA ASN A 85 3.51 10.79 -7.96
C ASN A 85 3.57 11.40 -9.35
N TYR A 86 2.44 11.87 -9.84
CA TYR A 86 2.38 12.75 -10.99
C TYR A 86 1.33 13.84 -10.77
N GLU A 87 1.44 14.91 -11.50
CA GLU A 87 0.49 16.00 -11.43
C GLU A 87 -0.64 15.77 -12.45
N GLY A 88 -1.77 15.30 -11.97
CA GLY A 88 -2.94 14.99 -12.80
C GLY A 88 -4.15 14.68 -11.95
N ASP A 89 -5.16 14.07 -12.55
CA ASP A 89 -6.46 13.84 -11.91
C ASP A 89 -6.73 12.38 -11.53
N SER A 90 -5.86 11.47 -11.93
CA SER A 90 -6.11 10.03 -11.79
C SER A 90 -4.82 9.27 -11.54
N PHE A 91 -4.78 8.03 -11.95
CA PHE A 91 -3.57 7.22 -12.04
C PHE A 91 -3.15 7.09 -13.51
N PHE A 92 -1.88 6.78 -13.71
CA PHE A 92 -1.29 6.73 -15.05
C PHE A 92 -0.28 5.59 -15.15
N LEU A 93 -0.33 4.82 -16.23
CA LEU A 93 0.66 3.79 -16.51
C LEU A 93 1.89 4.42 -17.18
N GLU A 94 2.99 4.43 -16.46
CA GLU A 94 4.27 4.97 -16.92
C GLU A 94 4.95 4.03 -17.91
N LYS A 95 5.88 4.56 -18.69
CA LYS A 95 6.68 3.77 -19.64
C LYS A 95 7.52 2.68 -18.95
N SER A 96 7.80 2.84 -17.67
CA SER A 96 8.47 1.85 -16.84
C SER A 96 7.65 0.59 -16.58
N GLY A 97 6.35 0.59 -16.89
CA GLY A 97 5.41 -0.46 -16.51
C GLY A 97 4.85 -0.33 -15.10
N ARG A 98 5.21 0.74 -14.39
CA ARG A 98 4.66 1.07 -13.07
C ARG A 98 3.59 2.15 -13.19
N TYR A 99 2.71 2.21 -12.21
CA TYR A 99 1.68 3.25 -12.13
C TYR A 99 2.12 4.40 -11.26
N SER A 100 1.76 5.62 -11.67
CA SER A 100 1.79 6.80 -10.82
C SER A 100 0.37 7.16 -10.39
N HIS A 101 0.22 7.75 -9.22
CA HIS A 101 -1.05 8.17 -8.68
C HIS A 101 -0.96 9.63 -8.26
N SER A 102 -1.90 10.46 -8.72
CA SER A 102 -1.94 11.86 -8.30
C SER A 102 -2.50 12.01 -6.89
N LYS A 103 -2.10 13.06 -6.20
CA LYS A 103 -2.68 13.42 -4.90
C LYS A 103 -4.20 13.57 -4.99
N LYS A 104 -4.66 14.21 -6.04
CA LYS A 104 -6.10 14.42 -6.29
C LYS A 104 -6.87 13.11 -6.40
N TYR A 105 -6.29 12.10 -7.06
CA TYR A 105 -6.88 10.78 -7.16
C TYR A 105 -6.99 10.12 -5.76
N ILE A 106 -5.93 10.17 -4.96
CA ILE A 106 -5.94 9.62 -3.61
C ILE A 106 -6.95 10.34 -2.71
N GLU A 107 -7.03 11.67 -2.80
CA GLU A 107 -8.05 12.45 -2.08
C GLU A 107 -9.48 12.04 -2.50
N GLY A 108 -9.68 11.76 -3.77
CA GLY A 108 -10.96 11.24 -4.29
C GLY A 108 -11.33 9.90 -3.66
N LEU A 109 -10.39 8.98 -3.56
CA LEU A 109 -10.60 7.70 -2.87
C LEU A 109 -10.90 7.88 -1.38
N CYS A 110 -10.21 8.81 -0.73
CA CYS A 110 -10.48 9.14 0.67
C CYS A 110 -11.91 9.62 0.87
N ASN A 111 -12.39 10.49 0.00
CA ASN A 111 -13.77 11.00 0.06
C ASN A 111 -14.79 9.90 -0.22
N GLU A 112 -14.52 9.05 -1.21
CA GLU A 112 -15.44 7.98 -1.59
C GLU A 112 -15.58 6.90 -0.52
N PHE A 113 -14.46 6.48 0.08
CA PHE A 113 -14.43 5.35 1.01
C PHE A 113 -14.33 5.75 2.49
N GLY A 114 -14.31 7.05 2.79
CA GLY A 114 -14.33 7.53 4.18
C GLY A 114 -13.00 7.43 4.90
N TYR A 115 -11.91 7.76 4.24
CA TYR A 115 -10.60 7.93 4.86
C TYR A 115 -10.34 9.41 5.14
N ASN A 116 -9.57 9.69 6.18
CA ASN A 116 -9.05 11.01 6.49
C ASN A 116 -7.57 11.07 6.13
N LEU A 117 -7.19 11.99 5.24
CA LEU A 117 -5.80 12.23 4.90
C LEU A 117 -5.12 12.99 6.05
N ARG A 118 -4.16 12.33 6.72
CA ARG A 118 -3.42 12.91 7.86
C ARG A 118 -2.07 13.48 7.47
N LEU A 119 -1.40 12.86 6.50
CA LEU A 119 -0.10 13.30 6.03
C LEU A 119 0.03 13.01 4.54
N PHE A 120 0.58 13.96 3.82
CA PHE A 120 1.07 13.79 2.45
C PHE A 120 2.40 14.50 2.31
N GLU A 121 3.41 13.79 1.79
CA GLU A 121 4.71 14.36 1.47
C GLU A 121 5.17 13.88 0.11
N LYS A 122 5.71 14.81 -0.70
CA LYS A 122 6.45 14.48 -1.91
C LYS A 122 7.90 14.22 -1.56
N GLN A 123 8.43 13.08 -1.98
CA GLN A 123 9.83 12.75 -1.74
C GLN A 123 10.43 11.99 -2.92
N PRO A 124 11.73 12.14 -3.21
CA PRO A 124 12.40 11.27 -4.15
C PRO A 124 12.43 9.85 -3.58
N LEU A 125 11.78 8.90 -4.26
CA LEU A 125 11.70 7.50 -3.83
C LEU A 125 12.91 6.69 -4.24
N ARG A 126 13.38 6.87 -5.49
CA ARG A 126 14.49 6.12 -6.06
C ARG A 126 15.07 6.84 -7.27
N LYS A 127 16.26 6.40 -7.70
CA LYS A 127 16.84 6.78 -8.97
C LYS A 127 16.48 5.76 -10.05
N ASP A 128 16.07 6.26 -11.20
CA ASP A 128 15.96 5.50 -12.43
C ASP A 128 16.67 6.27 -13.55
N LYS A 129 17.67 5.66 -14.19
CA LYS A 129 18.45 6.26 -15.29
C LYS A 129 18.98 7.66 -14.96
N ASN A 130 19.63 7.84 -13.80
CA ASN A 130 20.17 9.11 -13.31
C ASN A 130 19.14 10.21 -12.98
N GLN A 131 17.84 9.88 -13.00
CA GLN A 131 16.78 10.79 -12.55
C GLN A 131 16.11 10.26 -11.29
N TYR A 132 15.76 11.18 -10.38
CA TYR A 132 14.95 10.82 -9.23
C TYR A 132 13.49 10.68 -9.63
N ILE A 133 12.87 9.56 -9.24
CA ILE A 133 11.44 9.38 -9.34
C ILE A 133 10.82 9.93 -8.07
N ASN A 134 9.98 10.95 -8.24
CA ASN A 134 9.24 11.55 -7.15
C ASN A 134 8.07 10.66 -6.74
N GLY A 135 7.94 10.47 -5.44
CA GLY A 135 6.83 9.74 -4.86
C GLY A 135 5.96 10.58 -3.97
N GLY A 136 4.78 10.09 -3.72
CA GLY A 136 3.89 10.56 -2.67
C GLY A 136 3.91 9.58 -1.51
N ILE A 137 4.11 10.08 -0.31
CA ILE A 137 3.98 9.33 0.94
C ILE A 137 2.71 9.80 1.63
N TYR A 138 1.85 8.85 1.95
CA TYR A 138 0.52 9.11 2.51
C TYR A 138 0.34 8.40 3.84
N LEU A 139 -0.33 9.09 4.76
CA LEU A 139 -0.90 8.49 5.97
C LEU A 139 -2.38 8.81 6.00
N LEU A 140 -3.19 7.78 5.94
CA LEU A 140 -4.64 7.86 6.00
C LEU A 140 -5.15 7.21 7.28
N GLU A 141 -6.29 7.67 7.75
CA GLU A 141 -6.97 7.11 8.92
C GLU A 141 -8.43 6.82 8.59
N PHE A 142 -8.93 5.71 9.06
CA PHE A 142 -10.30 5.27 8.80
C PHE A 142 -10.96 4.64 10.03
#